data_a163dd928108313194c7cfa232d81d24
#
_entry.id   a163dd928108313194c7cfa232d81d24
#
_cell.length_a   1.000
_cell.length_b   1.000
_cell.length_c   1.000
_cell.angle_alpha   90.00
_cell.angle_beta   90.00
_cell.angle_gamma   90.00
#
_symmetry.space_group_name_H-M   'P 1'
#
loop_
_entity.id
_entity.type
_entity.pdbx_description
1 polymer ?
#
loop_
_entity_poly.entity_id
_entity_poly.type
_entity_poly.pdbx_seq_one_letter_code
_entity_poly.pdbx_strand_id
1 'polypeptide(L)'
;MAQWETGQAFEAFAARKTREAATAHIASLSTIVDTLDRRSSRRVGNAWTRAHYGGDFDVLVPVEGQTALSLVFVQSKDGNTGGDDPAGLGGGSTDKHLIYEGLSRVAADAVLAGAGTVHAEAFFSVWHPELVALRNALGLPRHPTQVVISKRGRLDFNALLFNVPGAPVYLIAGEECMVGRAAWLAERPWVRFIPLIADDLWPAFDELRAEGVRRISAIGGRFTASRLVDAGLAQDLYLTTASLDGGAPGTPWYSGAATPRLEVVTRKQWVDRGSVIMFEHVLITGHRATS
;
A
#
# COMPACT_ATOMS: atom_id res chain seq x y z
N MET A 1 25.97 2.93 -9.75
CA MET A 1 25.35 2.94 -11.10
C MET A 1 25.21 4.38 -11.57
N ALA A 2 25.50 4.66 -12.82
CA ALA A 2 25.28 6.01 -13.35
C ALA A 2 23.76 6.29 -13.44
N GLN A 3 23.33 7.56 -13.30
CA GLN A 3 21.89 7.92 -13.32
C GLN A 3 21.16 7.48 -14.60
N TRP A 4 21.85 7.43 -15.75
CA TRP A 4 21.28 6.97 -17.02
C TRP A 4 21.02 5.45 -17.03
N GLU A 5 21.86 4.63 -16.40
CA GLU A 5 21.67 3.18 -16.28
C GLU A 5 20.44 2.87 -15.40
N THR A 6 20.23 3.67 -14.36
CA THR A 6 19.05 3.57 -13.49
C THR A 6 17.76 3.99 -14.23
N GLY A 7 17.85 5.02 -15.08
CA GLY A 7 16.72 5.45 -15.93
C GLY A 7 16.29 4.33 -16.88
N GLN A 8 17.22 3.71 -17.59
CA GLN A 8 16.93 2.58 -18.49
C GLN A 8 16.40 1.36 -17.75
N ALA A 9 16.93 1.04 -16.57
CA ALA A 9 16.45 -0.05 -15.73
C ALA A 9 15.00 0.18 -15.28
N PHE A 10 14.67 1.42 -14.88
CA PHE A 10 13.31 1.79 -14.52
C PHE A 10 12.34 1.72 -15.70
N GLU A 11 12.74 2.22 -16.88
CA GLU A 11 11.91 2.14 -18.10
C GLU A 11 11.61 0.69 -18.47
N ALA A 12 12.62 -0.18 -18.45
CA ALA A 12 12.45 -1.61 -18.72
C ALA A 12 11.52 -2.27 -17.68
N PHE A 13 11.67 -1.96 -16.41
CA PHE A 13 10.81 -2.40 -15.32
C PHE A 13 9.36 -1.93 -15.54
N ALA A 14 9.16 -0.64 -15.80
CA ALA A 14 7.84 -0.05 -16.01
C ALA A 14 7.14 -0.64 -17.24
N ALA A 15 7.86 -0.81 -18.35
CA ALA A 15 7.34 -1.44 -19.56
C ALA A 15 6.93 -2.91 -19.32
N ARG A 16 7.72 -3.67 -18.56
CA ARG A 16 7.40 -5.05 -18.18
C ARG A 16 6.13 -5.07 -17.33
N LYS A 17 6.07 -4.25 -16.25
CA LYS A 17 4.90 -4.18 -15.36
C LYS A 17 3.62 -3.75 -16.07
N THR A 18 3.71 -2.80 -17.00
CA THR A 18 2.56 -2.35 -17.79
C THR A 18 2.06 -3.45 -18.72
N ARG A 19 2.97 -4.20 -19.38
CA ARG A 19 2.56 -5.36 -20.23
C ARG A 19 1.92 -6.46 -19.40
N GLU A 20 2.51 -6.84 -18.25
CA GLU A 20 1.95 -7.82 -17.33
C GLU A 20 0.53 -7.43 -16.90
N ALA A 21 0.34 -6.15 -16.51
CA ALA A 21 -0.95 -5.65 -16.10
C ALA A 21 -1.99 -5.60 -17.23
N ALA A 22 -1.59 -5.18 -18.44
CA ALA A 22 -2.48 -5.07 -19.59
C ALA A 22 -2.98 -6.44 -20.10
N THR A 23 -2.22 -7.51 -19.85
CA THR A 23 -2.58 -8.88 -20.25
C THR A 23 -3.17 -9.71 -19.12
N ALA A 24 -3.26 -9.14 -17.92
CA ALA A 24 -3.80 -9.83 -16.74
C ALA A 24 -5.29 -10.15 -16.92
N HIS A 25 -5.67 -11.37 -16.58
CA HIS A 25 -7.08 -11.72 -16.48
C HIS A 25 -7.63 -11.21 -15.16
N ILE A 26 -8.65 -10.35 -15.22
CA ILE A 26 -9.31 -9.76 -14.06
C ILE A 26 -10.74 -10.29 -13.97
N ALA A 27 -11.02 -11.07 -12.95
CA ALA A 27 -12.37 -11.54 -12.68
C ALA A 27 -13.25 -10.40 -12.17
N SER A 28 -14.56 -10.48 -12.46
CA SER A 28 -15.53 -9.53 -11.89
C SER A 28 -15.93 -9.94 -10.48
N LEU A 29 -16.00 -8.97 -9.58
CA LEU A 29 -16.41 -9.15 -8.20
C LEU A 29 -17.93 -9.05 -8.05
N SER A 30 -18.50 -9.92 -7.23
CA SER A 30 -19.88 -9.83 -6.75
C SER A 30 -19.89 -9.28 -5.32
N THR A 31 -20.81 -8.34 -5.04
CA THR A 31 -20.98 -7.75 -3.71
C THR A 31 -21.88 -8.62 -2.85
N ILE A 32 -21.44 -8.96 -1.64
CA ILE A 32 -22.19 -9.71 -0.64
C ILE A 32 -22.72 -8.77 0.44
N VAL A 33 -21.85 -7.84 0.91
CA VAL A 33 -22.18 -6.84 1.94
C VAL A 33 -21.71 -5.49 1.45
N ASP A 34 -22.52 -4.45 1.64
CA ASP A 34 -22.17 -3.05 1.40
C ASP A 34 -22.97 -2.17 2.38
N THR A 35 -22.35 -1.88 3.51
CA THR A 35 -22.89 -1.04 4.59
C THR A 35 -22.07 0.22 4.83
N LEU A 36 -21.07 0.50 3.95
CA LEU A 36 -20.20 1.66 4.10
C LEU A 36 -20.99 2.96 4.10
N ASP A 37 -20.80 3.78 5.13
CA ASP A 37 -21.32 5.16 5.13
C ASP A 37 -20.56 6.01 4.10
N ARG A 38 -21.23 6.31 2.99
CA ARG A 38 -20.66 7.07 1.87
C ARG A 38 -20.40 8.54 2.17
N ARG A 39 -20.80 9.06 3.34
CA ARG A 39 -20.42 10.40 3.79
C ARG A 39 -18.94 10.47 4.21
N SER A 40 -18.37 9.34 4.65
CA SER A 40 -16.98 9.21 5.02
C SER A 40 -16.08 8.75 3.88
N SER A 41 -16.64 8.53 2.67
CA SER A 41 -15.89 8.06 1.51
C SER A 41 -16.09 8.96 0.29
N ARG A 42 -15.10 8.91 -0.63
CA ARG A 42 -15.19 9.48 -1.97
C ARG A 42 -15.23 8.34 -2.99
N ARG A 43 -16.16 8.44 -3.93
CA ARG A 43 -16.26 7.48 -5.03
C ARG A 43 -15.26 7.81 -6.14
N VAL A 44 -14.49 6.84 -6.55
CA VAL A 44 -13.43 6.94 -7.56
C VAL A 44 -13.56 5.75 -8.50
N GLY A 45 -13.84 6.01 -9.78
CA GLY A 45 -14.04 4.91 -10.72
C GLY A 45 -14.18 5.35 -12.17
N ASN A 46 -14.16 4.37 -13.06
CA ASN A 46 -14.39 4.48 -14.49
C ASN A 46 -15.25 3.30 -14.98
N ALA A 47 -15.40 3.12 -16.27
CA ALA A 47 -16.17 2.02 -16.82
C ALA A 47 -15.55 0.64 -16.46
N TRP A 48 -14.22 0.57 -16.43
CA TRP A 48 -13.50 -0.65 -16.08
C TRP A 48 -13.70 -1.05 -14.61
N THR A 49 -13.61 -0.11 -13.67
CA THR A 49 -13.87 -0.40 -12.24
C THR A 49 -15.31 -0.87 -12.04
N ARG A 50 -16.27 -0.23 -12.68
CA ARG A 50 -17.68 -0.66 -12.58
C ARG A 50 -17.92 -2.06 -13.12
N ALA A 51 -17.22 -2.45 -14.20
CA ALA A 51 -17.33 -3.78 -14.79
C ALA A 51 -16.68 -4.88 -13.92
N HIS A 52 -15.54 -4.57 -13.31
CA HIS A 52 -14.75 -5.60 -12.59
C HIS A 52 -14.94 -5.54 -11.07
N TYR A 53 -14.95 -4.37 -10.46
CA TYR A 53 -15.16 -4.24 -9.02
C TYR A 53 -16.65 -4.28 -8.63
N GLY A 54 -17.56 -4.12 -9.61
CA GLY A 54 -19.00 -4.03 -9.37
C GLY A 54 -19.42 -2.69 -8.77
N GLY A 55 -18.76 -1.61 -9.19
CA GLY A 55 -19.00 -0.23 -8.75
C GLY A 55 -17.75 0.65 -8.84
N ASP A 56 -17.88 1.88 -8.37
CA ASP A 56 -16.72 2.73 -8.13
C ASP A 56 -16.02 2.28 -6.85
N PHE A 57 -14.74 2.59 -6.71
CA PHE A 57 -14.01 2.41 -5.46
C PHE A 57 -14.49 3.45 -4.43
N ASP A 58 -14.82 3.01 -3.25
CA ASP A 58 -15.08 3.88 -2.10
C ASP A 58 -13.78 4.03 -1.30
N VAL A 59 -13.14 5.21 -1.39
CA VAL A 59 -11.91 5.52 -0.67
C VAL A 59 -12.22 6.47 0.49
N LEU A 60 -11.70 6.20 1.69
CA LEU A 60 -11.98 7.04 2.86
C LEU A 60 -11.52 8.49 2.63
N VAL A 61 -12.32 9.44 3.08
CA VAL A 61 -11.95 10.85 3.11
C VAL A 61 -11.07 11.08 4.34
N PRO A 62 -9.90 11.73 4.20
CA PRO A 62 -9.08 12.08 5.35
C PRO A 62 -9.88 12.93 6.36
N VAL A 63 -9.83 12.56 7.63
CA VAL A 63 -10.32 13.40 8.71
C VAL A 63 -9.44 14.64 8.82
N GLU A 64 -10.01 15.78 9.17
CA GLU A 64 -9.26 17.03 9.36
C GLU A 64 -8.10 16.80 10.33
N GLY A 65 -6.92 17.29 9.99
CA GLY A 65 -5.70 17.13 10.78
C GLY A 65 -5.06 15.74 10.69
N GLN A 66 -5.62 14.77 9.95
CA GLN A 66 -5.07 13.42 9.82
C GLN A 66 -4.81 13.03 8.36
N THR A 67 -3.93 12.08 8.17
CA THR A 67 -3.73 11.40 6.88
C THR A 67 -4.56 10.11 6.88
N ALA A 68 -5.39 9.89 5.86
CA ALA A 68 -6.09 8.62 5.71
C ALA A 68 -5.06 7.54 5.31
N LEU A 69 -4.95 6.49 6.13
CA LEU A 69 -4.04 5.39 5.91
C LEU A 69 -4.80 4.09 5.84
N SER A 70 -4.74 3.45 4.67
CA SER A 70 -5.35 2.14 4.41
C SER A 70 -4.28 1.07 4.38
N LEU A 71 -4.46 0.01 5.16
CA LEU A 71 -3.66 -1.21 5.08
C LEU A 71 -4.18 -2.08 3.93
N VAL A 72 -3.29 -2.83 3.27
CA VAL A 72 -3.71 -3.83 2.28
C VAL A 72 -2.94 -5.13 2.47
N PHE A 73 -3.68 -6.23 2.57
CA PHE A 73 -3.12 -7.57 2.79
C PHE A 73 -3.86 -8.63 2.00
N VAL A 74 -3.10 -9.65 1.61
CA VAL A 74 -3.61 -10.95 1.22
C VAL A 74 -3.28 -11.92 2.34
N GLN A 75 -4.23 -12.75 2.73
CA GLN A 75 -4.03 -13.87 3.65
C GLN A 75 -4.51 -15.17 3.02
N SER A 76 -3.93 -16.27 3.47
CA SER A 76 -4.44 -17.59 3.18
C SER A 76 -5.74 -17.85 3.93
N LYS A 77 -6.42 -18.96 3.63
CA LYS A 77 -7.68 -19.36 4.28
C LYS A 77 -7.54 -19.52 5.81
N ASP A 78 -6.38 -19.92 6.29
CA ASP A 78 -6.03 -20.06 7.70
C ASP A 78 -5.50 -18.76 8.34
N GLY A 79 -5.59 -17.62 7.64
CA GLY A 79 -5.30 -16.29 8.18
C GLY A 79 -3.82 -15.89 8.19
N ASN A 80 -2.95 -16.64 7.54
CA ASN A 80 -1.53 -16.32 7.46
C ASN A 80 -1.24 -15.36 6.30
N THR A 81 -0.42 -14.32 6.56
CA THR A 81 0.02 -13.34 5.57
C THR A 81 1.53 -13.45 5.27
N GLY A 82 2.23 -14.35 5.96
CA GLY A 82 3.67 -14.57 5.78
C GLY A 82 3.94 -15.43 4.56
N GLY A 83 4.69 -14.88 3.59
CA GLY A 83 5.15 -15.58 2.41
C GLY A 83 6.23 -14.75 1.72
N ASP A 84 7.11 -15.42 0.97
CA ASP A 84 8.16 -14.74 0.19
C ASP A 84 7.53 -13.95 -0.97
N ASP A 85 6.40 -14.43 -1.49
CA ASP A 85 5.61 -13.76 -2.52
C ASP A 85 4.12 -13.78 -2.14
N PRO A 86 3.46 -12.61 -2.00
CA PRO A 86 2.01 -12.52 -1.81
C PRO A 86 1.19 -13.26 -2.87
N ALA A 87 1.71 -13.39 -4.11
CA ALA A 87 1.09 -14.18 -5.16
C ALA A 87 0.99 -15.67 -4.79
N GLY A 88 1.92 -16.19 -4.01
CA GLY A 88 1.91 -17.56 -3.47
C GLY A 88 0.78 -17.81 -2.47
N LEU A 89 0.19 -16.76 -1.88
CA LEU A 89 -0.97 -16.86 -0.99
C LEU A 89 -2.30 -16.99 -1.75
N GLY A 90 -2.30 -16.83 -3.09
CA GLY A 90 -3.46 -17.14 -3.94
C GLY A 90 -4.41 -15.97 -4.25
N GLY A 91 -4.03 -14.73 -3.98
CA GLY A 91 -4.85 -13.55 -4.34
C GLY A 91 -5.03 -13.37 -5.86
N GLY A 92 -4.03 -13.78 -6.64
CA GLY A 92 -4.08 -13.78 -8.10
C GLY A 92 -4.03 -12.37 -8.72
N SER A 93 -4.25 -12.33 -10.05
CA SER A 93 -4.21 -11.07 -10.81
C SER A 93 -5.35 -10.12 -10.44
N THR A 94 -6.51 -10.66 -10.07
CA THR A 94 -7.67 -9.85 -9.67
C THR A 94 -7.37 -9.06 -8.41
N ASP A 95 -6.86 -9.71 -7.36
CA ASP A 95 -6.42 -9.00 -6.15
C ASP A 95 -5.34 -7.97 -6.46
N LYS A 96 -4.29 -8.39 -7.18
CA LYS A 96 -3.15 -7.53 -7.51
C LYS A 96 -3.56 -6.25 -8.22
N HIS A 97 -4.41 -6.32 -9.23
CA HIS A 97 -4.75 -5.15 -10.04
C HIS A 97 -6.00 -4.42 -9.55
N LEU A 98 -7.00 -5.12 -9.00
CA LEU A 98 -8.26 -4.50 -8.62
C LEU A 98 -8.24 -3.98 -7.17
N ILE A 99 -7.66 -4.74 -6.24
CA ILE A 99 -7.60 -4.37 -4.82
C ILE A 99 -6.29 -3.64 -4.50
N TYR A 100 -5.15 -4.32 -4.70
CA TYR A 100 -3.84 -3.81 -4.31
C TYR A 100 -3.39 -2.58 -5.11
N GLU A 101 -3.56 -2.54 -6.43
CA GLU A 101 -3.25 -1.36 -7.25
C GLU A 101 -4.45 -0.42 -7.36
N GLY A 102 -5.65 -0.94 -7.55
CA GLY A 102 -6.86 -0.18 -7.79
C GLY A 102 -7.38 0.51 -6.53
N LEU A 103 -8.17 -0.20 -5.75
CA LEU A 103 -8.85 0.36 -4.57
C LEU A 103 -7.88 1.03 -3.60
N SER A 104 -6.77 0.35 -3.27
CA SER A 104 -5.83 0.82 -2.25
C SER A 104 -4.96 2.00 -2.73
N ARG A 105 -4.63 2.07 -4.04
CA ARG A 105 -3.53 2.93 -4.49
C ARG A 105 -3.91 3.97 -5.53
N VAL A 106 -4.95 3.74 -6.34
CA VAL A 106 -5.28 4.64 -7.45
C VAL A 106 -5.49 6.09 -7.01
N ALA A 107 -6.05 6.31 -5.83
CA ALA A 107 -6.29 7.64 -5.24
C ALA A 107 -5.28 8.01 -4.14
N ALA A 108 -4.27 7.19 -3.87
CA ALA A 108 -3.28 7.47 -2.84
C ALA A 108 -2.23 8.49 -3.32
N ASP A 109 -1.86 9.42 -2.44
CA ASP A 109 -0.76 10.37 -2.65
C ASP A 109 0.57 9.65 -2.46
N ALA A 110 0.62 8.69 -1.52
CA ALA A 110 1.82 7.94 -1.21
C ALA A 110 1.53 6.44 -1.02
N VAL A 111 2.57 5.64 -1.24
CA VAL A 111 2.60 4.21 -0.89
C VAL A 111 3.65 4.00 0.16
N LEU A 112 3.27 3.37 1.28
CA LEU A 112 4.14 3.12 2.42
C LEU A 112 4.48 1.63 2.51
N ALA A 113 5.77 1.34 2.63
CA ALA A 113 6.30 -0.01 2.84
C ALA A 113 7.25 -0.05 4.05
N GLY A 114 7.24 -1.16 4.77
CA GLY A 114 8.28 -1.46 5.75
C GLY A 114 9.58 -1.92 5.06
N ALA A 115 10.70 -1.81 5.76
CA ALA A 115 12.02 -2.21 5.24
C ALA A 115 12.06 -3.64 4.69
N GLY A 116 11.32 -4.58 5.29
CA GLY A 116 11.25 -5.96 4.83
C GLY A 116 10.55 -6.17 3.49
N THR A 117 9.82 -5.16 3.00
CA THR A 117 9.16 -5.17 1.68
C THR A 117 10.03 -4.51 0.59
N VAL A 118 11.09 -3.81 1.00
CA VAL A 118 12.00 -3.12 0.07
C VAL A 118 13.11 -4.07 -0.36
N HIS A 119 13.04 -4.51 -1.60
CA HIS A 119 14.06 -5.34 -2.29
C HIS A 119 14.56 -4.60 -3.54
N ALA A 120 15.53 -5.16 -4.25
CA ALA A 120 16.20 -4.49 -5.38
C ALA A 120 15.25 -3.88 -6.43
N GLU A 121 14.21 -4.61 -6.83
CA GLU A 121 13.21 -4.13 -7.81
C GLU A 121 11.98 -3.45 -7.15
N ALA A 122 12.03 -3.12 -5.86
CA ALA A 122 10.89 -2.48 -5.19
C ALA A 122 10.63 -1.09 -5.77
N PHE A 123 9.46 -0.92 -6.38
CA PHE A 123 8.89 0.36 -6.80
C PHE A 123 7.37 0.21 -6.86
N PHE A 124 6.67 1.00 -6.09
CA PHE A 124 5.24 0.81 -5.86
C PHE A 124 4.43 1.84 -6.66
N SER A 125 3.66 1.36 -7.63
CA SER A 125 2.86 2.23 -8.49
C SER A 125 1.59 1.53 -8.97
N VAL A 126 0.86 2.19 -9.82
CA VAL A 126 -0.28 1.66 -10.57
C VAL A 126 0.20 1.33 -11.97
N TRP A 127 -0.09 0.12 -12.45
CA TRP A 127 0.43 -0.35 -13.75
C TRP A 127 -0.66 -0.68 -14.76
N HIS A 128 -1.84 -1.13 -14.30
CA HIS A 128 -2.95 -1.43 -15.20
C HIS A 128 -3.39 -0.17 -15.97
N PRO A 129 -3.50 -0.20 -17.31
CA PRO A 129 -3.77 0.99 -18.13
C PRO A 129 -5.01 1.79 -17.69
N GLU A 130 -6.10 1.08 -17.37
CA GLU A 130 -7.35 1.72 -16.92
C GLU A 130 -7.21 2.43 -15.57
N LEU A 131 -6.37 1.90 -14.66
CA LEU A 131 -6.07 2.52 -13.38
C LEU A 131 -5.12 3.71 -13.54
N VAL A 132 -4.18 3.63 -14.48
CA VAL A 132 -3.32 4.77 -14.84
C VAL A 132 -4.16 5.92 -15.40
N ALA A 133 -5.09 5.62 -16.32
CA ALA A 133 -6.02 6.61 -16.86
C ALA A 133 -6.88 7.24 -15.76
N LEU A 134 -7.40 6.41 -14.83
CA LEU A 134 -8.19 6.89 -13.70
C LEU A 134 -7.37 7.80 -12.77
N ARG A 135 -6.12 7.43 -12.45
CA ARG A 135 -5.22 8.25 -11.63
C ARG A 135 -4.92 9.60 -12.29
N ASN A 136 -4.68 9.61 -13.61
CA ASN A 136 -4.50 10.83 -14.38
C ASN A 136 -5.76 11.73 -14.36
N ALA A 137 -6.95 11.13 -14.49
CA ALA A 137 -8.23 11.85 -14.41
C ALA A 137 -8.48 12.46 -13.02
N LEU A 138 -7.87 11.92 -11.97
CA LEU A 138 -7.90 12.49 -10.61
C LEU A 138 -6.91 13.66 -10.44
N GLY A 139 -6.08 13.96 -11.44
CA GLY A 139 -5.03 15.00 -11.37
C GLY A 139 -3.84 14.62 -10.49
N LEU A 140 -3.65 13.33 -10.22
CA LEU A 140 -2.57 12.83 -9.36
C LEU A 140 -1.31 12.53 -10.19
N PRO A 141 -0.10 12.67 -9.60
CA PRO A 141 1.15 12.28 -10.25
C PRO A 141 1.10 10.84 -10.76
N ARG A 142 1.79 10.54 -11.88
CA ARG A 142 1.84 9.20 -12.48
C ARG A 142 2.20 8.11 -11.47
N HIS A 143 3.18 8.41 -10.61
CA HIS A 143 3.61 7.53 -9.53
C HIS A 143 3.31 8.20 -8.19
N PRO A 144 2.76 7.47 -7.21
CA PRO A 144 2.63 7.98 -5.86
C PRO A 144 4.02 8.16 -5.23
N THR A 145 4.12 9.06 -4.28
CA THR A 145 5.29 9.20 -3.42
C THR A 145 5.59 7.86 -2.74
N GLN A 146 6.87 7.47 -2.70
CA GLN A 146 7.31 6.26 -2.00
C GLN A 146 7.63 6.62 -0.55
N VAL A 147 7.07 5.92 0.41
CA VAL A 147 7.38 6.08 1.84
C VAL A 147 7.94 4.78 2.37
N VAL A 148 9.12 4.83 2.96
CA VAL A 148 9.77 3.66 3.56
C VAL A 148 9.94 3.89 5.06
N ILE A 149 9.47 2.95 5.87
CA ILE A 149 9.70 2.95 7.32
C ILE A 149 10.69 1.87 7.71
N SER A 150 11.74 2.25 8.44
CA SER A 150 12.74 1.32 8.96
C SER A 150 13.22 1.70 10.36
N LYS A 151 12.87 0.92 11.38
CA LYS A 151 13.34 1.16 12.74
C LYS A 151 14.87 1.08 12.86
N ARG A 152 15.49 0.13 12.16
CA ARG A 152 16.93 -0.18 12.27
C ARG A 152 17.77 0.33 11.11
N GLY A 153 17.19 1.03 10.15
CA GLY A 153 17.88 1.54 8.98
C GLY A 153 18.50 0.47 8.07
N ARG A 154 18.16 -0.79 8.24
CA ARG A 154 18.63 -1.88 7.38
C ARG A 154 17.81 -1.90 6.10
N LEU A 155 18.37 -1.30 5.05
CA LEU A 155 17.71 -1.11 3.76
C LEU A 155 18.68 -1.40 2.63
N ASP A 156 18.17 -1.92 1.54
CA ASP A 156 18.89 -1.91 0.28
C ASP A 156 18.76 -0.53 -0.38
N PHE A 157 19.76 0.32 -0.21
CA PHE A 157 19.83 1.65 -0.81
C PHE A 157 20.02 1.63 -2.33
N ASN A 158 20.27 0.45 -2.93
CA ASN A 158 20.27 0.25 -4.37
C ASN A 158 18.89 -0.10 -4.90
N ALA A 159 17.89 -0.30 -4.02
CA ALA A 159 16.52 -0.57 -4.45
C ALA A 159 16.03 0.51 -5.42
N LEU A 160 15.26 0.08 -6.40
CA LEU A 160 14.82 0.92 -7.51
C LEU A 160 14.10 2.19 -7.04
N LEU A 161 13.27 2.09 -5.99
CA LEU A 161 12.50 3.22 -5.46
C LEU A 161 13.38 4.41 -5.00
N PHE A 162 14.61 4.17 -4.51
CA PHE A 162 15.53 5.24 -4.11
C PHE A 162 16.26 5.87 -5.29
N ASN A 163 16.23 5.24 -6.45
CA ASN A 163 17.08 5.56 -7.58
C ASN A 163 16.30 6.07 -8.82
N VAL A 164 15.01 6.41 -8.66
CA VAL A 164 14.15 6.97 -9.73
C VAL A 164 13.87 8.46 -9.47
N PRO A 165 14.53 9.38 -10.18
CA PRO A 165 14.41 10.82 -9.92
C PRO A 165 12.98 11.39 -10.07
N GLY A 166 12.12 10.73 -10.85
CA GLY A 166 10.75 11.20 -11.11
C GLY A 166 9.73 10.85 -10.02
N ALA A 167 10.12 10.17 -8.94
CA ALA A 167 9.23 9.76 -7.86
C ALA A 167 9.81 10.20 -6.50
N PRO A 168 9.15 11.11 -5.77
CA PRO A 168 9.59 11.50 -4.44
C PRO A 168 9.62 10.32 -3.48
N VAL A 169 10.62 10.31 -2.59
CA VAL A 169 10.81 9.27 -1.57
C VAL A 169 10.95 9.92 -0.21
N TYR A 170 10.21 9.45 0.78
CA TYR A 170 10.41 9.77 2.18
C TYR A 170 10.93 8.52 2.91
N LEU A 171 12.09 8.66 3.54
CA LEU A 171 12.70 7.63 4.37
C LEU A 171 12.52 8.00 5.83
N ILE A 172 11.63 7.28 6.52
CA ILE A 172 11.37 7.44 7.95
C ILE A 172 12.20 6.38 8.69
N ALA A 173 13.27 6.79 9.37
CA ALA A 173 14.14 5.86 10.07
C ALA A 173 14.89 6.53 11.23
N GLY A 174 15.51 5.74 12.11
CA GLY A 174 16.44 6.26 13.10
C GLY A 174 17.63 6.99 12.46
N GLU A 175 18.21 7.96 13.16
CA GLU A 175 19.32 8.78 12.63
C GLU A 175 20.54 7.95 12.25
N GLU A 176 20.76 6.83 12.93
CA GLU A 176 21.83 5.87 12.64
C GLU A 176 21.75 5.31 11.21
N CYS A 177 20.58 5.32 10.60
CA CYS A 177 20.39 4.91 9.21
C CYS A 177 21.18 5.80 8.23
N MET A 178 21.37 7.07 8.58
CA MET A 178 22.01 8.07 7.71
C MET A 178 23.50 8.28 8.00
N VAL A 179 24.05 7.61 9.01
CA VAL A 179 25.49 7.70 9.32
C VAL A 179 26.32 7.27 8.10
N GLY A 180 27.20 8.16 7.65
CA GLY A 180 28.06 7.95 6.48
C GLY A 180 27.33 8.06 5.11
N ARG A 181 26.07 8.50 5.07
CA ARG A 181 25.26 8.58 3.84
C ARG A 181 24.96 10.00 3.34
N ALA A 182 25.60 11.01 3.89
CA ALA A 182 25.37 12.40 3.47
C ALA A 182 25.59 12.62 1.96
N ALA A 183 26.66 12.06 1.39
CA ALA A 183 26.93 12.13 -0.05
C ALA A 183 25.85 11.40 -0.87
N TRP A 184 25.42 10.21 -0.44
CA TRP A 184 24.37 9.45 -1.08
C TRP A 184 23.05 10.24 -1.13
N LEU A 185 22.69 10.92 -0.04
CA LEU A 185 21.49 11.77 0.03
C LEU A 185 21.63 13.02 -0.85
N ALA A 186 22.79 13.68 -0.84
CA ALA A 186 23.05 14.87 -1.65
C ALA A 186 22.91 14.61 -3.16
N GLU A 187 23.24 13.40 -3.62
CA GLU A 187 23.06 12.96 -5.01
C GLU A 187 21.60 12.67 -5.38
N ARG A 188 20.68 12.63 -4.41
CA ARG A 188 19.27 12.21 -4.59
C ARG A 188 18.30 13.26 -4.02
N PRO A 189 18.18 14.43 -4.63
CA PRO A 189 17.34 15.53 -4.13
C PRO A 189 15.83 15.15 -4.04
N TRP A 190 15.44 14.05 -4.68
CA TRP A 190 14.08 13.50 -4.58
C TRP A 190 13.87 12.60 -3.36
N VAL A 191 14.94 12.29 -2.59
CA VAL A 191 14.87 11.50 -1.35
C VAL A 191 14.96 12.45 -0.15
N ARG A 192 13.98 12.41 0.72
CA ARG A 192 13.95 13.15 1.99
C ARG A 192 14.02 12.16 3.15
N PHE A 193 14.88 12.46 4.09
CA PHE A 193 14.97 11.74 5.35
C PHE A 193 14.14 12.41 6.42
N ILE A 194 13.29 11.64 7.10
CA ILE A 194 12.52 12.05 8.26
C ILE A 194 12.99 11.22 9.45
N PRO A 195 13.56 11.84 10.50
CA PRO A 195 14.05 11.10 11.65
C PRO A 195 12.89 10.48 12.44
N LEU A 196 13.02 9.19 12.77
CA LEU A 196 12.12 8.49 13.68
C LEU A 196 12.61 8.67 15.11
N ILE A 197 12.02 9.61 15.84
CA ILE A 197 12.42 9.96 17.20
C ILE A 197 11.63 9.11 18.21
N ALA A 198 12.32 8.48 19.15
CA ALA A 198 11.73 7.68 20.22
C ALA A 198 10.72 6.61 19.75
N ASP A 199 10.85 6.15 18.52
CA ASP A 199 9.94 5.18 17.87
C ASP A 199 8.49 5.71 17.68
N ASP A 200 8.27 7.02 17.84
CA ASP A 200 6.99 7.70 17.62
C ASP A 200 6.80 7.99 16.12
N LEU A 201 5.68 7.54 15.57
CA LEU A 201 5.35 7.72 14.16
C LEU A 201 4.61 9.05 13.88
N TRP A 202 3.95 9.63 14.88
CA TRP A 202 3.09 10.80 14.68
C TRP A 202 3.82 12.01 14.10
N PRO A 203 5.01 12.43 14.60
CA PRO A 203 5.74 13.55 14.02
C PRO A 203 6.10 13.35 12.56
N ALA A 204 6.47 12.12 12.16
CA ALA A 204 6.78 11.82 10.77
C ALA A 204 5.55 11.87 9.86
N PHE A 205 4.39 11.44 10.36
CA PHE A 205 3.12 11.54 9.61
C PHE A 205 2.61 12.99 9.53
N ASP A 206 2.83 13.80 10.55
CA ASP A 206 2.56 15.24 10.49
C ASP A 206 3.43 15.94 9.45
N GLU A 207 4.70 15.56 9.34
CA GLU A 207 5.59 16.08 8.28
C GLU A 207 5.11 15.65 6.89
N LEU A 208 4.78 14.37 6.67
CA LEU A 208 4.19 13.91 5.42
C LEU A 208 2.92 14.70 5.06
N ARG A 209 2.07 14.97 6.04
CA ARG A 209 0.84 15.75 5.85
C ARG A 209 1.14 17.21 5.50
N ALA A 210 2.13 17.83 6.11
CA ALA A 210 2.59 19.18 5.78
C ALA A 210 3.09 19.28 4.33
N GLU A 211 3.70 18.21 3.81
CA GLU A 211 4.13 18.07 2.41
C GLU A 211 2.98 17.70 1.45
N GLY A 212 1.74 17.68 1.91
CA GLY A 212 0.56 17.46 1.07
C GLY A 212 0.10 16.01 0.96
N VAL A 213 0.74 15.05 1.65
CA VAL A 213 0.29 13.65 1.66
C VAL A 213 -0.98 13.52 2.51
N ARG A 214 -2.09 13.23 1.85
CA ARG A 214 -3.43 13.12 2.48
C ARG A 214 -3.91 11.68 2.57
N ARG A 215 -3.51 10.84 1.60
CA ARG A 215 -3.87 9.41 1.54
C ARG A 215 -2.64 8.56 1.36
N ILE A 216 -2.51 7.52 2.20
CA ILE A 216 -1.42 6.56 2.16
C ILE A 216 -1.99 5.15 1.97
N SER A 217 -1.48 4.43 0.97
CA SER A 217 -1.65 2.99 0.84
C SER A 217 -0.48 2.28 1.52
N ALA A 218 -0.71 1.62 2.65
CA ALA A 218 0.34 0.87 3.35
C ALA A 218 0.33 -0.60 2.92
N ILE A 219 1.38 -0.99 2.21
CA ILE A 219 1.48 -2.25 1.47
C ILE A 219 2.43 -3.25 2.14
N GLY A 220 2.00 -3.95 3.09
CA GLY A 220 2.77 -5.05 3.63
C GLY A 220 3.82 -4.68 4.70
N GLY A 221 4.40 -5.74 5.22
CA GLY A 221 5.20 -5.72 6.43
C GLY A 221 4.32 -5.76 7.68
N ARG A 222 4.03 -6.98 8.18
CA ARG A 222 3.19 -7.20 9.38
C ARG A 222 3.62 -6.34 10.58
N PHE A 223 4.93 -6.23 10.79
CA PHE A 223 5.48 -5.40 11.87
C PHE A 223 5.16 -3.93 11.66
N THR A 224 5.25 -3.43 10.43
CA THR A 224 4.87 -2.05 10.10
C THR A 224 3.38 -1.85 10.28
N ALA A 225 2.54 -2.77 9.81
CA ALA A 225 1.09 -2.70 9.98
C ALA A 225 0.71 -2.68 11.48
N SER A 226 1.28 -3.58 12.29
CA SER A 226 1.03 -3.59 13.74
C SER A 226 1.40 -2.26 14.40
N ARG A 227 2.55 -1.68 14.05
CA ARG A 227 2.94 -0.36 14.59
C ARG A 227 1.99 0.77 14.16
N LEU A 228 1.53 0.75 12.90
CA LEU A 228 0.58 1.76 12.41
C LEU A 228 -0.78 1.65 13.11
N VAL A 229 -1.23 0.42 13.38
CA VAL A 229 -2.45 0.17 14.15
C VAL A 229 -2.26 0.56 15.61
N ASP A 230 -1.18 0.15 16.26
CA ASP A 230 -0.90 0.47 17.68
C ASP A 230 -0.76 1.99 17.88
N ALA A 231 -0.23 2.72 16.91
CA ALA A 231 -0.16 4.18 16.92
C ALA A 231 -1.50 4.87 16.60
N GLY A 232 -2.56 4.13 16.22
CA GLY A 232 -3.84 4.70 15.82
C GLY A 232 -3.81 5.46 14.49
N LEU A 233 -2.86 5.15 13.62
CA LEU A 233 -2.69 5.80 12.32
C LEU A 233 -3.48 5.11 11.20
N ALA A 234 -3.77 3.80 11.32
CA ALA A 234 -4.54 3.06 10.33
C ALA A 234 -6.04 3.22 10.56
N GLN A 235 -6.79 3.63 9.53
CA GLN A 235 -8.24 3.80 9.59
C GLN A 235 -8.99 2.63 8.98
N ASP A 236 -8.42 1.95 8.00
CA ASP A 236 -9.05 0.82 7.35
C ASP A 236 -8.06 -0.23 6.84
N LEU A 237 -8.59 -1.38 6.50
CA LEU A 237 -7.88 -2.53 5.96
C LEU A 237 -8.63 -3.08 4.75
N TYR A 238 -7.92 -3.24 3.67
CA TYR A 238 -8.32 -4.02 2.50
C TYR A 238 -7.73 -5.41 2.62
N LEU A 239 -8.58 -6.40 2.94
CA LEU A 239 -8.16 -7.76 3.23
C LEU A 239 -8.71 -8.73 2.19
N THR A 240 -7.82 -9.38 1.46
CA THR A 240 -8.17 -10.49 0.59
C THR A 240 -7.86 -11.80 1.28
N THR A 241 -8.86 -12.68 1.39
CA THR A 241 -8.69 -14.05 1.89
C THR A 241 -8.75 -15.02 0.73
N ALA A 242 -7.63 -15.64 0.44
CA ALA A 242 -7.50 -16.67 -0.59
C ALA A 242 -8.12 -17.99 -0.13
N SER A 243 -8.45 -18.85 -1.09
CA SER A 243 -9.02 -20.17 -0.82
C SER A 243 -7.99 -21.24 -0.42
N LEU A 244 -6.71 -20.93 -0.55
CA LEU A 244 -5.61 -21.85 -0.28
C LEU A 244 -5.18 -21.73 1.19
N ASP A 245 -4.91 -22.87 1.80
CA ASP A 245 -4.16 -22.94 3.05
C ASP A 245 -2.67 -22.69 2.72
N GLY A 246 -1.95 -21.94 3.56
CA GLY A 246 -0.55 -21.66 3.30
C GLY A 246 -0.01 -20.45 4.06
N GLY A 247 1.15 -19.98 3.62
CA GLY A 247 1.92 -18.97 4.34
C GLY A 247 2.63 -19.55 5.57
N ALA A 248 3.49 -18.75 6.19
CA ALA A 248 4.16 -19.15 7.43
C ALA A 248 3.14 -19.21 8.58
N PRO A 249 3.02 -20.31 9.32
CA PRO A 249 2.06 -20.43 10.42
C PRO A 249 2.25 -19.32 11.47
N GLY A 250 1.13 -18.84 12.03
CA GLY A 250 1.14 -17.82 13.07
C GLY A 250 1.57 -16.44 12.59
N THR A 251 1.29 -16.12 11.35
CA THR A 251 1.64 -14.82 10.73
C THR A 251 0.42 -14.01 10.34
N PRO A 252 -0.46 -13.62 11.28
CA PRO A 252 -1.62 -12.76 10.97
C PRO A 252 -1.15 -11.38 10.48
N TRP A 253 -2.04 -10.65 9.82
CA TRP A 253 -1.74 -9.28 9.35
C TRP A 253 -1.45 -8.31 10.51
N TYR A 254 -1.98 -8.59 11.70
CA TYR A 254 -1.80 -7.80 12.91
C TYR A 254 -1.40 -8.71 14.10
N SER A 255 -0.38 -8.28 14.83
CA SER A 255 0.14 -8.92 16.05
C SER A 255 0.66 -7.88 17.05
N GLY A 256 0.06 -6.68 17.05
CA GLY A 256 0.43 -5.58 17.95
C GLY A 256 -0.19 -5.71 19.34
N ALA A 257 -0.01 -4.68 20.15
CA ALA A 257 -0.47 -4.62 21.54
C ALA A 257 -1.88 -4.04 21.69
N ALA A 258 -2.35 -3.22 20.71
CA ALA A 258 -3.68 -2.63 20.77
C ALA A 258 -4.78 -3.69 20.53
N THR A 259 -6.00 -3.37 20.99
CA THR A 259 -7.19 -4.18 20.69
C THR A 259 -8.12 -3.37 19.79
N PRO A 260 -7.84 -3.34 18.47
CA PRO A 260 -8.65 -2.59 17.53
C PRO A 260 -10.06 -3.16 17.41
N ARG A 261 -11.05 -2.29 17.33
CA ARG A 261 -12.38 -2.69 16.89
C ARG A 261 -12.38 -2.75 15.36
N LEU A 262 -12.76 -3.90 14.82
CA LEU A 262 -12.83 -4.16 13.39
C LEU A 262 -14.29 -4.27 12.95
N GLU A 263 -14.66 -3.57 11.89
CA GLU A 263 -16.01 -3.59 11.33
C GLU A 263 -15.93 -3.82 9.82
N VAL A 264 -16.46 -4.94 9.34
CA VAL A 264 -16.55 -5.24 7.91
C VAL A 264 -17.68 -4.41 7.31
N VAL A 265 -17.35 -3.45 6.46
CA VAL A 265 -18.33 -2.54 5.81
C VAL A 265 -18.60 -2.90 4.36
N THR A 266 -17.68 -3.58 3.69
CA THR A 266 -17.90 -4.13 2.35
C THR A 266 -17.32 -5.53 2.29
N ARG A 267 -18.07 -6.46 1.70
CA ARG A 267 -17.59 -7.81 1.39
C ARG A 267 -17.93 -8.13 -0.05
N LYS A 268 -16.93 -8.56 -0.81
CA LYS A 268 -17.05 -8.99 -2.19
C LYS A 268 -16.36 -10.32 -2.40
N GLN A 269 -16.73 -11.02 -3.46
CA GLN A 269 -16.08 -12.28 -3.84
C GLN A 269 -15.91 -12.39 -5.35
N TRP A 270 -14.98 -13.21 -5.74
CA TRP A 270 -14.82 -13.66 -7.12
C TRP A 270 -14.37 -15.11 -7.17
N VAL A 271 -14.43 -15.70 -8.37
CA VAL A 271 -13.91 -17.05 -8.60
C VAL A 271 -12.61 -16.95 -9.40
N ASP A 272 -11.55 -17.55 -8.91
CA ASP A 272 -10.31 -17.77 -9.63
C ASP A 272 -9.96 -19.25 -9.61
N ARG A 273 -9.73 -19.83 -10.81
CA ARG A 273 -9.38 -21.24 -11.00
C ARG A 273 -10.31 -22.22 -10.26
N GLY A 274 -11.60 -21.89 -10.25
CA GLY A 274 -12.62 -22.72 -9.59
C GLY A 274 -12.74 -22.55 -8.06
N SER A 275 -11.96 -21.67 -7.47
CA SER A 275 -11.98 -21.38 -6.03
C SER A 275 -12.54 -19.99 -5.76
N VAL A 276 -13.32 -19.86 -4.68
CA VAL A 276 -13.86 -18.57 -4.24
C VAL A 276 -12.82 -17.85 -3.41
N ILE A 277 -12.54 -16.59 -3.79
CA ILE A 277 -11.68 -15.67 -3.06
C ILE A 277 -12.56 -14.54 -2.51
N MET A 278 -12.32 -14.16 -1.25
CA MET A 278 -13.07 -13.16 -0.52
C MET A 278 -12.26 -11.88 -0.37
N PHE A 279 -12.89 -10.74 -0.60
CA PHE A 279 -12.36 -9.43 -0.25
C PHE A 279 -13.24 -8.77 0.80
N GLU A 280 -12.61 -8.13 1.78
CA GLU A 280 -13.26 -7.36 2.83
C GLU A 280 -12.63 -5.98 2.96
N HIS A 281 -13.46 -4.95 2.99
CA HIS A 281 -13.10 -3.62 3.46
C HIS A 281 -13.50 -3.54 4.93
N VAL A 282 -12.53 -3.36 5.79
CA VAL A 282 -12.68 -3.38 7.26
C VAL A 282 -12.30 -2.02 7.82
N LEU A 283 -13.19 -1.36 8.53
CA LEU A 283 -12.86 -0.16 9.31
C LEU A 283 -12.14 -0.55 10.59
N ILE A 284 -11.12 0.24 10.95
CA ILE A 284 -10.32 0.06 12.16
C ILE A 284 -10.63 1.24 13.08
N THR A 285 -11.22 0.99 14.25
CA THR A 285 -11.62 2.03 15.20
C THR A 285 -11.14 1.71 16.61
N GLY A 286 -11.15 2.69 17.51
CA GLY A 286 -10.89 2.48 18.95
C GLY A 286 -9.44 2.62 19.39
N HIS A 287 -8.59 3.38 18.69
CA HIS A 287 -7.14 3.45 18.96
C HIS A 287 -6.65 4.66 19.74
N ARG A 288 -7.42 5.71 19.94
CA ARG A 288 -6.96 6.80 20.79
C ARG A 288 -7.55 6.65 22.18
N ALA A 289 -6.75 6.14 23.13
CA ALA A 289 -6.87 6.60 24.48
C ALA A 289 -6.59 8.12 24.43
N THR A 290 -7.64 8.95 24.52
CA THR A 290 -7.50 10.39 24.75
C THR A 290 -6.76 10.53 26.07
N SER A 291 -5.47 10.87 26.00
CA SER A 291 -4.72 11.39 27.16
C SER A 291 -5.22 12.77 27.54
#